data_c4404ddf033e5f7066785e39da975850
#
_entry.id   c4404ddf033e5f7066785e39da975850
#
_cell.length_a   1.000
_cell.length_b   1.000
_cell.length_c   1.000
_cell.angle_alpha   90.00
_cell.angle_beta   90.00
_cell.angle_gamma   90.00
#
_symmetry.space_group_name_H-M   'P 1'
#
loop_
_entity.id
_entity.type
_entity.pdbx_description
1 polymer ?
#
loop_
_entity_poly.entity_id
_entity_poly.type
_entity_poly.pdbx_seq_one_letter_code
_entity_poly.pdbx_strand_id
1 'polypeptide(L)'
;MVVRWHSHAPLEVVQADYAQMLAVAQAHGISDWLLDVRRRDKVSLELSAWVTEMFYPQATRHLAPRRLRMAVLNSPALTEVYVSDPDQKKYVDYVLDPARPFDISLFDDEGAAMRWLCPEIG
;
A
#
# COMPACT_ATOMS: atom_id res chain seq x y z
N MET A 1 8.48 6.79 4.40
CA MET A 1 8.91 5.47 4.92
C MET A 1 8.94 4.47 3.79
N VAL A 2 10.01 3.72 3.67
CA VAL A 2 10.14 2.69 2.63
C VAL A 2 10.12 1.32 3.29
N VAL A 3 9.22 0.45 2.84
CA VAL A 3 9.10 -0.92 3.34
C VAL A 3 9.22 -1.87 2.16
N ARG A 4 10.12 -2.85 2.26
CA ARG A 4 10.36 -3.84 1.20
C ARG A 4 10.18 -5.24 1.76
N TRP A 5 9.37 -6.04 1.06
CA TRP A 5 9.27 -7.48 1.36
C TRP A 5 10.14 -8.24 0.36
N HIS A 6 10.99 -9.13 0.87
CA HIS A 6 11.92 -9.88 0.04
C HIS A 6 11.36 -11.21 -0.46
N SER A 7 10.26 -11.66 0.11
CA SER A 7 9.63 -12.92 -0.25
C SER A 7 8.15 -12.91 0.14
N HIS A 8 7.42 -13.95 -0.30
CA HIS A 8 6.06 -14.17 0.14
C HIS A 8 6.07 -14.56 1.63
N ALA A 9 5.09 -14.06 2.37
CA ALA A 9 4.93 -14.36 3.79
C ALA A 9 3.47 -14.73 4.10
N PRO A 10 3.22 -15.55 5.14
CA PRO A 10 1.86 -15.85 5.58
C PRO A 10 1.10 -14.60 5.97
N LEU A 11 -0.24 -14.68 5.90
CA LEU A 11 -1.12 -13.54 6.17
C LEU A 11 -0.85 -12.94 7.55
N GLU A 12 -0.69 -13.77 8.58
CA GLU A 12 -0.48 -13.30 9.95
C GLU A 12 0.82 -12.50 10.09
N VAL A 13 1.86 -12.91 9.38
CA VAL A 13 3.16 -12.22 9.40
C VAL A 13 3.01 -10.86 8.72
N VAL A 14 2.33 -10.81 7.57
CA VAL A 14 2.12 -9.55 6.85
C VAL A 14 1.25 -8.59 7.66
N GLN A 15 0.21 -9.10 8.33
CA GLN A 15 -0.63 -8.28 9.21
C GLN A 15 0.19 -7.68 10.35
N ALA A 16 1.08 -8.47 10.95
CA ALA A 16 1.96 -7.98 12.02
C ALA A 16 2.93 -6.91 11.49
N ASP A 17 3.44 -7.09 10.28
CA ASP A 17 4.31 -6.09 9.64
C ASP A 17 3.57 -4.77 9.42
N TYR A 18 2.33 -4.81 8.95
CA TYR A 18 1.51 -3.61 8.78
C TYR A 18 1.25 -2.90 10.11
N ALA A 19 0.98 -3.66 11.16
CA ALA A 19 0.76 -3.07 12.49
C ALA A 19 2.03 -2.37 13.00
N GLN A 20 3.20 -2.98 12.79
CA GLN A 20 4.48 -2.38 13.18
C GLN A 20 4.76 -1.13 12.35
N MET A 21 4.50 -1.15 11.04
CA MET A 21 4.66 0.01 10.17
C MET A 21 3.82 1.17 10.66
N LEU A 22 2.57 0.92 11.01
CA LEU A 22 1.68 1.96 11.51
C LEU A 22 2.18 2.53 12.84
N ALA A 23 2.67 1.69 13.75
CA ALA A 23 3.21 2.14 15.03
C ALA A 23 4.43 3.06 14.82
N VAL A 24 5.35 2.70 13.92
CA VAL A 24 6.51 3.52 13.59
C VAL A 24 6.07 4.84 12.96
N ALA A 25 5.16 4.78 12.00
CA ALA A 25 4.66 5.96 11.30
C ALA A 25 3.97 6.94 12.26
N GLN A 26 3.16 6.41 13.18
CA GLN A 26 2.46 7.22 14.17
C GLN A 26 3.43 7.89 15.14
N ALA A 27 4.44 7.14 15.60
CA ALA A 27 5.44 7.65 16.53
C ALA A 27 6.27 8.79 15.93
N HIS A 28 6.53 8.76 14.62
CA HIS A 28 7.38 9.74 13.93
C HIS A 28 6.61 10.71 13.03
N GLY A 29 5.29 10.62 12.98
CA GLY A 29 4.48 11.50 12.15
C GLY A 29 4.69 11.31 10.66
N ILE A 30 4.92 10.08 10.20
CA ILE A 30 5.21 9.75 8.80
C ILE A 30 3.93 9.34 8.11
N SER A 31 3.52 10.08 7.07
CA SER A 31 2.30 9.78 6.31
C SER A 31 2.57 9.44 4.83
N ASP A 32 3.79 9.57 4.37
CA ASP A 32 4.20 9.21 3.00
C ASP A 32 4.97 7.89 3.03
N TRP A 33 4.39 6.84 2.41
CA TRP A 33 4.94 5.48 2.47
C TRP A 33 5.20 4.96 1.05
N LEU A 34 6.31 4.25 0.88
CA LEU A 34 6.56 3.42 -0.30
C LEU A 34 6.57 1.96 0.15
N LEU A 35 5.67 1.16 -0.42
CA LEU A 35 5.61 -0.28 -0.18
C LEU A 35 6.10 -1.01 -1.42
N ASP A 36 7.23 -1.71 -1.29
CA ASP A 36 7.81 -2.50 -2.38
C ASP A 36 7.39 -3.96 -2.20
N VAL A 37 6.45 -4.40 -3.03
CA VAL A 37 5.92 -5.77 -3.02
C VAL A 37 6.30 -6.54 -4.29
N ARG A 38 7.31 -6.06 -5.03
CA ARG A 38 7.71 -6.65 -6.31
C ARG A 38 8.15 -8.11 -6.19
N ARG A 39 8.64 -8.53 -5.02
CA ARG A 39 9.13 -9.89 -4.79
C ARG A 39 8.07 -10.85 -4.27
N ARG A 40 6.83 -10.41 -4.13
CA ARG A 40 5.71 -11.29 -3.81
C ARG A 40 5.23 -11.96 -5.07
N ASP A 41 5.04 -13.29 -5.00
CA ASP A 41 4.59 -14.08 -6.14
C ASP A 41 3.08 -14.04 -6.32
N LYS A 42 2.33 -13.82 -5.24
CA LYS A 42 0.87 -13.94 -5.22
C LYS A 42 0.23 -12.82 -4.42
N VAL A 43 -0.98 -12.46 -4.81
CA VAL A 43 -1.83 -11.54 -4.09
C VAL A 43 -3.01 -12.32 -3.52
N SER A 44 -3.11 -12.36 -2.19
CA SER A 44 -4.21 -13.02 -1.50
C SER A 44 -5.43 -12.10 -1.44
N LEU A 45 -6.61 -12.64 -1.76
CA LEU A 45 -7.87 -11.89 -1.58
C LEU A 45 -8.09 -11.55 -0.11
N GLU A 46 -7.71 -12.46 0.80
CA GLU A 46 -7.81 -12.21 2.24
C GLU A 46 -6.98 -11.00 2.65
N LEU A 47 -5.77 -10.89 2.12
CA LEU A 47 -4.91 -9.74 2.41
C LEU A 47 -5.48 -8.46 1.81
N SER A 48 -5.93 -8.51 0.55
CA SER A 48 -6.54 -7.34 -0.10
C SER A 48 -7.77 -6.84 0.65
N ALA A 49 -8.63 -7.76 1.10
CA ALA A 49 -9.81 -7.42 1.89
C ALA A 49 -9.42 -6.84 3.23
N TRP A 50 -8.48 -7.46 3.94
CA TRP A 50 -8.05 -6.99 5.25
C TRP A 50 -7.41 -5.60 5.17
N VAL A 51 -6.53 -5.38 4.22
CA VAL A 51 -5.86 -4.08 4.04
C VAL A 51 -6.90 -3.00 3.74
N THR A 52 -7.82 -3.28 2.82
CA THR A 52 -8.82 -2.31 2.38
C THR A 52 -9.83 -2.00 3.47
N GLU A 53 -10.34 -3.02 4.16
CA GLU A 53 -11.46 -2.89 5.10
C GLU A 53 -11.03 -2.58 6.52
N MET A 54 -9.82 -2.99 6.91
CA MET A 54 -9.34 -2.85 8.29
C MET A 54 -8.15 -1.90 8.42
N PHE A 55 -7.10 -2.12 7.62
CA PHE A 55 -5.85 -1.39 7.78
C PHE A 55 -5.96 0.08 7.35
N TYR A 56 -6.46 0.37 6.16
CA TYR A 56 -6.52 1.75 5.68
C TYR A 56 -7.41 2.64 6.55
N PRO A 57 -8.60 2.19 6.99
CA PRO A 57 -9.39 2.99 7.94
C PRO A 57 -8.66 3.22 9.26
N GLN A 58 -7.97 2.22 9.78
CA GLN A 58 -7.20 2.34 11.01
C GLN A 58 -6.05 3.32 10.86
N ALA A 59 -5.29 3.22 9.77
CA ALA A 59 -4.17 4.11 9.47
C ALA A 59 -4.68 5.57 9.31
N THR A 60 -5.79 5.75 8.64
CA THR A 60 -6.40 7.07 8.47
C THR A 60 -6.70 7.72 9.82
N ARG A 61 -7.29 6.97 10.75
CA ARG A 61 -7.61 7.49 12.08
C ARG A 61 -6.34 7.79 12.89
N HIS A 62 -5.36 6.90 12.84
CA HIS A 62 -4.15 7.02 13.66
C HIS A 62 -3.20 8.10 13.16
N LEU A 63 -3.22 8.41 11.87
CA LEU A 63 -2.35 9.43 11.28
C LEU A 63 -3.01 10.82 11.20
N ALA A 64 -4.31 10.90 11.45
CA ALA A 64 -5.02 12.18 11.42
C ALA A 64 -4.34 13.22 12.31
N PRO A 65 -4.27 14.48 11.92
CA PRO A 65 -4.87 15.10 10.71
C PRO A 65 -4.05 14.93 9.43
N ARG A 66 -2.96 14.16 9.44
CA ARG A 66 -2.16 13.89 8.26
C ARG A 66 -2.91 12.91 7.36
N ARG A 67 -2.82 13.13 6.05
CA ARG A 67 -3.41 12.24 5.06
C ARG A 67 -2.38 11.19 4.64
N LEU A 68 -2.74 9.91 4.77
CA LEU A 68 -1.87 8.83 4.31
C LEU A 68 -1.72 8.90 2.79
N ARG A 69 -0.47 8.91 2.32
CA ARG A 69 -0.12 8.78 0.91
C ARG A 69 0.79 7.57 0.78
N MET A 70 0.37 6.60 -0.02
CA MET A 70 1.08 5.34 -0.15
C MET A 70 1.29 5.00 -1.62
N ALA A 71 2.54 4.88 -2.03
CA ALA A 71 2.91 4.34 -3.32
C ALA A 71 3.17 2.85 -3.17
N VAL A 72 2.47 2.02 -3.93
CA VAL A 72 2.64 0.57 -3.92
C VAL A 72 3.38 0.17 -5.18
N LEU A 73 4.58 -0.36 -5.01
CA LEU A 73 5.48 -0.73 -6.11
C LEU A 73 5.32 -2.23 -6.38
N ASN A 74 4.73 -2.55 -7.53
CA ASN A 74 4.38 -3.91 -7.93
C ASN A 74 5.27 -4.40 -9.05
N SER A 75 5.39 -5.73 -9.19
CA SER A 75 5.93 -6.33 -10.42
C SER A 75 4.89 -6.23 -11.54
N PRO A 76 5.30 -6.32 -12.82
CA PRO A 76 4.34 -6.37 -13.93
C PRO A 76 3.32 -7.51 -13.79
N ALA A 77 3.75 -8.67 -13.25
CA ALA A 77 2.85 -9.81 -13.05
C ALA A 77 1.75 -9.50 -12.03
N LEU A 78 2.09 -8.84 -10.92
CA LEU A 78 1.10 -8.45 -9.92
C LEU A 78 0.17 -7.36 -10.45
N THR A 79 0.68 -6.41 -11.21
CA THR A 79 -0.12 -5.38 -11.86
C THR A 79 -1.16 -6.02 -12.77
N GLU A 80 -0.77 -7.04 -13.55
CA GLU A 80 -1.69 -7.78 -14.41
C GLU A 80 -2.82 -8.42 -13.62
N VAL A 81 -2.52 -9.04 -12.47
CA VAL A 81 -3.53 -9.64 -11.60
C VAL A 81 -4.52 -8.58 -11.11
N TYR A 82 -4.04 -7.43 -10.70
CA TYR A 82 -4.90 -6.36 -10.19
C TYR A 82 -5.86 -5.81 -11.24
N VAL A 83 -5.47 -5.78 -12.51
CA VAL A 83 -6.35 -5.24 -13.57
C VAL A 83 -7.23 -6.31 -14.22
N SER A 84 -6.83 -7.59 -14.20
CA SER A 84 -7.53 -8.66 -14.90
C SER A 84 -8.44 -9.51 -14.01
N ASP A 85 -8.14 -9.62 -12.70
CA ASP A 85 -8.94 -10.39 -11.76
C ASP A 85 -10.07 -9.51 -11.21
N PRO A 86 -11.36 -9.82 -11.52
CA PRO A 86 -12.47 -8.99 -11.06
C PRO A 86 -12.55 -8.83 -9.53
N ASP A 87 -12.17 -9.89 -8.79
CA ASP A 87 -12.22 -9.84 -7.32
C ASP A 87 -11.15 -8.93 -6.74
N GLN A 88 -9.95 -8.90 -7.34
CA GLN A 88 -8.91 -7.98 -6.95
C GLN A 88 -9.21 -6.56 -7.43
N LYS A 89 -9.72 -6.44 -8.65
CA LYS A 89 -9.99 -5.13 -9.26
C LYS A 89 -10.98 -4.29 -8.44
N LYS A 90 -11.95 -4.91 -7.81
CA LYS A 90 -12.91 -4.15 -6.98
C LYS A 90 -12.22 -3.45 -5.80
N TYR A 91 -11.23 -4.09 -5.18
CA TYR A 91 -10.46 -3.48 -4.11
C TYR A 91 -9.55 -2.38 -4.63
N VAL A 92 -8.91 -2.60 -5.76
CA VAL A 92 -8.06 -1.59 -6.40
C VAL A 92 -8.89 -0.35 -6.76
N ASP A 93 -10.03 -0.52 -7.40
CA ASP A 93 -10.91 0.59 -7.78
C ASP A 93 -11.38 1.37 -6.55
N TYR A 94 -11.67 0.66 -5.46
CA TYR A 94 -12.08 1.30 -4.21
C TYR A 94 -10.97 2.18 -3.64
N VAL A 95 -9.76 1.66 -3.51
CA VAL A 95 -8.66 2.40 -2.86
C VAL A 95 -8.09 3.52 -3.73
N LEU A 96 -8.22 3.43 -5.06
CA LEU A 96 -7.75 4.46 -5.97
C LEU A 96 -8.75 5.61 -6.15
N ASP A 97 -9.96 5.49 -5.64
CA ASP A 97 -10.99 6.52 -5.74
C ASP A 97 -10.54 7.76 -4.97
N PRO A 98 -10.49 8.95 -5.63
CA PRO A 98 -10.05 10.18 -4.96
C PRO A 98 -10.96 10.65 -3.84
N ALA A 99 -12.18 10.10 -3.73
CA ALA A 99 -13.09 10.40 -2.63
C ALA A 99 -12.66 9.76 -1.30
N ARG A 100 -11.67 8.85 -1.30
CA ARG A 100 -11.21 8.22 -0.07
C ARG A 100 -10.39 9.19 0.79
N PRO A 101 -10.35 8.97 2.12
CA PRO A 101 -9.57 9.84 3.01
C PRO A 101 -8.07 9.53 3.00
N PHE A 102 -7.58 8.82 1.98
CA PHE A 102 -6.18 8.49 1.78
C PHE A 102 -5.88 8.48 0.28
N ASP A 103 -4.60 8.57 -0.08
CA ASP A 103 -4.13 8.55 -1.46
C ASP A 103 -3.26 7.32 -1.66
N ILE A 104 -3.76 6.35 -2.43
CA ILE A 104 -3.03 5.14 -2.79
C ILE A 104 -2.81 5.16 -4.29
N SER A 105 -1.61 4.84 -4.74
CA SER A 105 -1.32 4.72 -6.17
C SER A 105 -0.40 3.53 -6.43
N LEU A 106 -0.58 2.89 -7.58
CA LEU A 106 0.19 1.72 -7.96
C LEU A 106 1.25 2.10 -8.99
N PHE A 107 2.44 1.55 -8.82
CA PHE A 107 3.58 1.83 -9.70
C PHE A 107 4.30 0.52 -10.03
N ASP A 108 4.97 0.49 -11.18
CA ASP A 108 5.88 -0.59 -11.56
C ASP A 108 7.32 -0.09 -11.68
N ASP A 109 7.56 1.19 -11.42
CA ASP A 109 8.86 1.84 -11.47
C ASP A 109 9.09 2.65 -10.19
N GLU A 110 10.19 2.39 -9.49
CA GLU A 110 10.49 3.06 -8.24
C GLU A 110 10.70 4.56 -8.41
N GLY A 111 11.35 4.97 -9.50
CA GLY A 111 11.56 6.39 -9.78
C GLY A 111 10.26 7.15 -9.90
N ALA A 112 9.27 6.58 -10.61
CA ALA A 112 7.95 7.17 -10.75
C ALA A 112 7.23 7.25 -9.40
N ALA A 113 7.34 6.20 -8.59
CA ALA A 113 6.75 6.18 -7.25
C ALA A 113 7.33 7.27 -6.36
N MET A 114 8.66 7.44 -6.39
CA MET A 114 9.32 8.47 -5.59
C MET A 114 8.97 9.88 -6.05
N ARG A 115 8.84 10.10 -7.36
CA ARG A 115 8.41 11.41 -7.87
C ARG A 115 6.99 11.76 -7.43
N TRP A 116 6.12 10.75 -7.36
CA TRP A 116 4.75 10.95 -6.89
C TRP A 116 4.70 11.29 -5.39
N LEU A 117 5.54 10.62 -4.58
CA LEU A 117 5.62 10.88 -3.14
C LEU A 117 6.33 12.20 -2.82
N CYS A 118 7.40 12.51 -3.56
CA CYS A 118 8.26 13.66 -3.30
C CYS A 118 8.47 14.45 -4.60
N PRO A 119 7.49 15.26 -5.06
CA PRO A 119 7.57 15.96 -6.34
C PRO A 119 8.77 16.91 -6.44
N GLU A 120 9.27 17.43 -5.32
CA GLU A 120 10.39 18.37 -5.31
C GLU A 120 11.72 17.73 -5.71
N ILE A 121 11.82 16.40 -5.64
CA ILE A 121 13.05 15.68 -5.96
C ILE A 121 13.16 15.44 -7.48
N GLY A 122 12.05 15.26 -8.12
CA GLY A 122 11.97 14.97 -9.55
C GLY A 122 11.92 16.22 -10.38
#